data_aecb62259b2fd71748c28a41d7b6c0ac
#
_entry.id   aecb62259b2fd71748c28a41d7b6c0ac
#
_cell.length_a   1.000
_cell.length_b   1.000
_cell.length_c   1.000
_cell.angle_alpha   90.00
_cell.angle_beta   90.00
_cell.angle_gamma   90.00
#
_symmetry.space_group_name_H-M   'P 1'
#
loop_
_entity.id
_entity.type
_entity.pdbx_description
1 polymer ?
#
loop_
_entity_poly.entity_id
_entity_poly.type
_entity_poly.pdbx_seq_one_letter_code
_entity_poly.pdbx_strand_id
1 'polypeptide(L)'
;MDNANLKPSMEGGLEKPTRHIIDWKNPDFLNEEKYEEELRRVADACHGCRRCVSLCNSFPTLFDLIDESETFEVDGVSYNDFDSVVDHCYLCDLCFMTKCPYVPPHEWEIDFPHLMLRGKAIKNSKKKISFRDKVLASTDMLGKMFSRYFVSTFVNFFNNNKVFRKLLEKFGIHRNAKLPKFVSKTAKQLNLTN
;
A
#
# COMPACT_ATOMS: atom_id res chain seq x y z
N MET A 1 3.12 -39.60 -17.64
CA MET A 1 3.37 -39.72 -16.17
C MET A 1 2.78 -38.49 -15.54
N ASP A 2 1.58 -38.62 -15.04
CA ASP A 2 0.77 -37.50 -14.57
C ASP A 2 1.20 -37.07 -13.17
N ASN A 3 1.77 -35.87 -13.05
CA ASN A 3 2.15 -35.25 -11.78
C ASN A 3 0.95 -34.72 -10.97
N ALA A 4 -0.20 -35.40 -11.02
CA ALA A 4 -1.46 -34.91 -10.46
C ALA A 4 -1.56 -34.99 -8.92
N ASN A 5 -0.51 -35.34 -8.17
CA ASN A 5 -0.56 -35.50 -6.71
C ASN A 5 0.66 -35.00 -5.93
N LEU A 6 1.46 -34.09 -6.49
CA LEU A 6 2.45 -33.41 -5.66
C LEU A 6 1.73 -32.38 -4.78
N LYS A 7 1.85 -32.54 -3.45
CA LYS A 7 1.50 -31.46 -2.51
C LYS A 7 2.29 -30.21 -2.90
N PRO A 8 1.71 -29.01 -2.80
CA PRO A 8 2.39 -27.77 -3.07
C PRO A 8 3.76 -27.75 -2.41
N SER A 9 4.81 -27.48 -3.20
CA SER A 9 6.16 -27.43 -2.65
C SER A 9 6.27 -26.18 -1.78
N MET A 10 6.68 -26.34 -0.52
CA MET A 10 7.05 -25.21 0.35
C MET A 10 8.39 -24.57 -0.06
N GLU A 11 9.07 -25.14 -1.04
CA GLU A 11 10.28 -24.56 -1.62
C GLU A 11 9.89 -23.38 -2.54
N GLY A 12 10.54 -22.24 -2.32
CA GLY A 12 10.28 -21.06 -3.15
C GLY A 12 10.76 -21.22 -4.58
N GLY A 13 10.07 -20.54 -5.50
CA GLY A 13 10.47 -20.46 -6.92
C GLY A 13 11.76 -19.67 -7.10
N LEU A 14 12.58 -20.09 -8.07
CA LEU A 14 13.78 -19.39 -8.53
C LEU A 14 13.56 -18.67 -9.87
N GLU A 15 12.36 -18.78 -10.42
CA GLU A 15 12.02 -18.21 -11.71
C GLU A 15 11.81 -16.70 -11.63
N LYS A 16 11.92 -16.02 -12.77
CA LYS A 16 11.64 -14.60 -12.87
C LYS A 16 10.16 -14.35 -12.51
N PRO A 17 9.86 -13.44 -11.57
CA PRO A 17 8.49 -13.13 -11.22
C PRO A 17 7.67 -12.70 -12.44
N THR A 18 6.48 -13.27 -12.55
CA THR A 18 5.44 -12.83 -13.50
C THR A 18 4.30 -12.22 -12.70
N ARG A 19 3.49 -11.37 -13.33
CA ARG A 19 2.41 -10.71 -12.62
C ARG A 19 1.13 -10.72 -13.43
N HIS A 20 0.05 -11.10 -12.78
CA HIS A 20 -1.28 -11.01 -13.38
C HIS A 20 -1.75 -9.56 -13.41
N ILE A 21 -2.42 -9.18 -14.50
CA ILE A 21 -3.01 -7.85 -14.63
C ILE A 21 -4.20 -7.74 -13.67
N ILE A 22 -4.28 -6.64 -12.94
CA ILE A 22 -5.42 -6.40 -12.04
C ILE A 22 -6.67 -6.11 -12.88
N ASP A 23 -7.69 -6.97 -12.75
CA ASP A 23 -9.01 -6.72 -13.31
C ASP A 23 -9.87 -5.91 -12.32
N TRP A 24 -9.58 -4.61 -12.20
CA TRP A 24 -10.28 -3.70 -11.31
C TRP A 24 -11.74 -3.41 -11.72
N LYS A 25 -12.15 -3.82 -12.92
CA LYS A 25 -13.52 -3.72 -13.42
C LYS A 25 -14.38 -4.91 -13.06
N ASN A 26 -13.75 -6.00 -12.64
CA ASN A 26 -14.47 -7.19 -12.17
C ASN A 26 -15.28 -6.84 -10.91
N PRO A 27 -16.59 -7.18 -10.86
CA PRO A 27 -17.41 -6.97 -9.67
C PRO A 27 -16.80 -7.57 -8.39
N ASP A 28 -16.09 -8.68 -8.52
CA ASP A 28 -15.45 -9.38 -7.42
C ASP A 28 -14.24 -8.62 -6.85
N PHE A 29 -13.72 -7.63 -7.57
CA PHE A 29 -12.58 -6.84 -7.09
C PHE A 29 -12.90 -6.10 -5.78
N LEU A 30 -14.11 -5.58 -5.62
CA LEU A 30 -14.58 -4.90 -4.41
C LEU A 30 -15.38 -5.80 -3.47
N ASN A 31 -15.52 -7.10 -3.77
CA ASN A 31 -16.19 -8.06 -2.90
C ASN A 31 -15.33 -8.35 -1.67
N GLU A 32 -15.86 -8.05 -0.48
CA GLU A 32 -15.12 -8.17 0.78
C GLU A 32 -14.92 -9.60 1.22
N GLU A 33 -15.92 -10.47 1.03
CA GLU A 33 -15.81 -11.87 1.42
C GLU A 33 -14.68 -12.57 0.64
N LYS A 34 -14.64 -12.36 -0.69
CA LYS A 34 -13.56 -12.87 -1.53
C LYS A 34 -12.21 -12.20 -1.24
N TYR A 35 -12.22 -10.96 -0.80
CA TYR A 35 -11.01 -10.27 -0.37
C TYR A 35 -10.50 -10.84 0.95
N GLU A 36 -11.38 -11.06 1.93
CA GLU A 36 -11.00 -11.62 3.23
C GLU A 36 -10.47 -13.05 3.09
N GLU A 37 -11.10 -13.89 2.28
CA GLU A 37 -10.62 -15.23 1.97
C GLU A 37 -9.18 -15.21 1.44
N GLU A 38 -8.93 -14.39 0.44
CA GLU A 38 -7.58 -14.25 -0.15
C GLU A 38 -6.60 -13.61 0.83
N LEU A 39 -7.03 -12.64 1.63
CA LEU A 39 -6.20 -11.99 2.64
C LEU A 39 -5.73 -12.99 3.69
N ARG A 40 -6.63 -13.85 4.19
CA ARG A 40 -6.30 -14.90 5.15
C ARG A 40 -5.36 -15.94 4.56
N ARG A 41 -5.61 -16.37 3.32
CA ARG A 41 -4.74 -17.31 2.60
C ARG A 41 -3.31 -16.78 2.46
N VAL A 42 -3.18 -15.51 2.05
CA VAL A 42 -1.87 -14.86 1.87
C VAL A 42 -1.21 -14.58 3.22
N ALA A 43 -1.97 -14.17 4.24
CA ALA A 43 -1.47 -13.92 5.58
C ALA A 43 -0.89 -15.20 6.22
N ASP A 44 -1.54 -16.35 6.02
CA ASP A 44 -1.08 -17.66 6.50
C ASP A 44 0.25 -18.04 5.86
N ALA A 45 0.38 -17.93 4.54
CA ALA A 45 1.64 -18.16 3.85
C ALA A 45 2.76 -17.20 4.32
N CYS A 46 2.43 -15.93 4.56
CA CYS A 46 3.37 -14.93 5.07
C CYS A 46 3.79 -15.22 6.51
N HIS A 47 2.84 -15.65 7.36
CA HIS A 47 3.10 -16.05 8.75
C HIS A 47 4.08 -17.23 8.82
N GLY A 48 3.87 -18.28 8.04
CA GLY A 48 4.76 -19.42 7.98
C GLY A 48 6.17 -19.08 7.45
N CYS A 49 6.30 -18.07 6.60
CA CYS A 49 7.57 -17.69 5.96
C CYS A 49 8.33 -16.57 6.68
N ARG A 50 7.68 -15.52 7.14
CA ARG A 50 8.20 -14.32 7.84
C ARG A 50 9.42 -13.62 7.22
N ARG A 51 9.82 -13.98 5.99
CA ARG A 51 11.04 -13.46 5.34
C ARG A 51 11.03 -11.95 5.14
N CYS A 52 9.84 -11.34 5.05
CA CYS A 52 9.65 -9.92 4.74
C CYS A 52 9.57 -9.02 5.98
N VAL A 53 9.76 -9.53 7.20
CA VAL A 53 9.60 -8.80 8.48
C VAL A 53 10.37 -7.46 8.51
N SER A 54 11.53 -7.38 7.86
CA SER A 54 12.39 -6.20 7.87
C SER A 54 12.18 -5.23 6.71
N LEU A 55 11.23 -5.49 5.79
CA LEU A 55 11.07 -4.65 4.60
C LEU A 55 10.28 -3.37 4.84
N CYS A 56 9.22 -3.43 5.61
CA CYS A 56 8.34 -2.30 5.91
C CYS A 56 7.50 -2.59 7.16
N ASN A 57 6.72 -1.60 7.59
CA ASN A 57 5.89 -1.74 8.81
C ASN A 57 4.68 -2.67 8.64
N SER A 58 4.27 -2.98 7.41
CA SER A 58 3.10 -3.83 7.15
C SER A 58 3.30 -5.26 7.67
N PHE A 59 4.52 -5.82 7.48
CA PHE A 59 4.79 -7.20 7.90
C PHE A 59 4.95 -7.38 9.42
N PRO A 60 5.72 -6.54 10.15
CA PRO A 60 5.70 -6.59 11.61
C PRO A 60 4.28 -6.47 12.16
N THR A 61 3.49 -5.50 11.68
CA THR A 61 2.09 -5.34 12.10
C THR A 61 1.27 -6.62 11.85
N LEU A 62 1.43 -7.27 10.70
CA LEU A 62 0.75 -8.55 10.42
C LEU A 62 1.16 -9.64 11.40
N PHE A 63 2.46 -9.77 11.66
CA PHE A 63 2.97 -10.83 12.51
C PHE A 63 2.64 -10.59 13.99
N ASP A 64 2.68 -9.33 14.45
CA ASP A 64 2.29 -8.97 15.81
C ASP A 64 0.80 -9.28 16.05
N LEU A 65 -0.08 -8.94 15.08
CA LEU A 65 -1.50 -9.28 15.17
C LEU A 65 -1.76 -10.79 15.29
N ILE A 66 -0.99 -11.60 14.58
CA ILE A 66 -1.13 -13.06 14.64
C ILE A 66 -0.52 -13.59 15.96
N ASP A 67 0.66 -13.14 16.33
CA ASP A 67 1.37 -13.59 17.54
C ASP A 67 0.64 -13.15 18.83
N GLU A 68 -0.15 -12.09 18.79
CA GLU A 68 -0.98 -11.61 19.89
C GLU A 68 -2.42 -12.17 19.88
N SER A 69 -2.80 -12.92 18.84
CA SER A 69 -4.13 -13.54 18.76
C SER A 69 -4.27 -14.73 19.73
N GLU A 70 -5.51 -15.08 20.08
CA GLU A 70 -5.78 -16.20 21.02
C GLU A 70 -5.29 -17.55 20.50
N THR A 71 -5.30 -17.74 19.19
CA THR A 71 -4.90 -19.01 18.55
C THR A 71 -3.45 -19.02 18.11
N PHE A 72 -2.76 -17.87 18.12
CA PHE A 72 -1.44 -17.67 17.50
C PHE A 72 -1.43 -17.96 15.98
N GLU A 73 -2.60 -17.93 15.36
CA GLU A 73 -2.81 -18.22 13.95
C GLU A 73 -3.67 -17.13 13.31
N VAL A 74 -3.75 -17.14 11.97
CA VAL A 74 -4.48 -16.12 11.18
C VAL A 74 -5.99 -16.12 11.48
N ASP A 75 -6.55 -17.24 11.87
CA ASP A 75 -7.97 -17.37 12.22
C ASP A 75 -8.35 -16.61 13.49
N GLY A 76 -7.40 -16.43 14.42
CA GLY A 76 -7.61 -15.64 15.63
C GLY A 76 -7.62 -14.13 15.40
N VAL A 77 -7.24 -13.64 14.21
CA VAL A 77 -7.19 -12.21 13.90
C VAL A 77 -8.54 -11.72 13.35
N SER A 78 -9.08 -10.65 13.92
CA SER A 78 -10.30 -10.02 13.41
C SER A 78 -10.06 -9.39 12.04
N TYR A 79 -11.04 -9.51 11.12
CA TYR A 79 -10.95 -8.88 9.78
C TYR A 79 -10.63 -7.38 9.83
N ASN A 80 -11.23 -6.67 10.79
CA ASN A 80 -11.02 -5.22 10.91
C ASN A 80 -9.58 -4.86 11.32
N ASP A 81 -8.86 -5.74 12.02
CA ASP A 81 -7.50 -5.46 12.49
C ASP A 81 -6.49 -5.52 11.33
N PHE A 82 -6.79 -6.26 10.27
CA PHE A 82 -6.01 -6.22 9.03
C PHE A 82 -6.01 -4.85 8.34
N ASP A 83 -6.95 -3.95 8.69
CA ASP A 83 -6.93 -2.56 8.20
C ASP A 83 -5.61 -1.85 8.52
N SER A 84 -5.00 -2.16 9.66
CA SER A 84 -3.69 -1.61 10.06
C SER A 84 -2.55 -2.11 9.16
N VAL A 85 -2.60 -3.38 8.76
CA VAL A 85 -1.64 -3.98 7.81
C VAL A 85 -1.74 -3.32 6.44
N VAL A 86 -2.98 -3.12 5.96
CA VAL A 86 -3.28 -2.45 4.69
C VAL A 86 -2.78 -1.00 4.70
N ASP A 87 -2.97 -0.28 5.81
CA ASP A 87 -2.57 1.12 5.93
C ASP A 87 -1.04 1.28 5.94
N HIS A 88 -0.31 0.37 6.56
CA HIS A 88 1.15 0.38 6.60
C HIS A 88 1.82 -0.04 5.27
N CYS A 89 1.08 -0.58 4.31
CA CYS A 89 1.64 -0.93 3.01
C CYS A 89 1.75 0.30 2.10
N TYR A 90 2.97 0.60 1.66
CA TYR A 90 3.29 1.72 0.76
C TYR A 90 3.16 1.36 -0.73
N LEU A 91 2.77 0.14 -1.07
CA LEU A 91 2.68 -0.36 -2.47
C LEU A 91 4.00 -0.20 -3.24
N CYS A 92 5.13 -0.37 -2.58
CA CYS A 92 6.47 -0.17 -3.16
C CYS A 92 6.99 -1.40 -3.95
N ASP A 93 6.27 -2.52 -3.94
CA ASP A 93 6.58 -3.77 -4.61
C ASP A 93 7.89 -4.48 -4.18
N LEU A 94 8.64 -3.98 -3.21
CA LEU A 94 9.90 -4.61 -2.80
C LEU A 94 9.72 -6.06 -2.33
N CYS A 95 8.64 -6.38 -1.61
CA CYS A 95 8.36 -7.76 -1.19
C CYS A 95 8.12 -8.67 -2.40
N PHE A 96 7.40 -8.21 -3.40
CA PHE A 96 7.13 -8.97 -4.63
C PHE A 96 8.38 -9.17 -5.48
N MET A 97 9.12 -8.09 -5.74
CA MET A 97 10.22 -8.10 -6.69
C MET A 97 11.51 -8.74 -6.17
N THR A 98 11.76 -8.70 -4.87
CA THR A 98 13.08 -9.04 -4.34
C THR A 98 13.11 -10.07 -3.21
N LYS A 99 11.99 -10.34 -2.55
CA LYS A 99 11.98 -11.14 -1.31
C LYS A 99 11.08 -12.36 -1.34
N CYS A 100 9.88 -12.26 -1.91
CA CYS A 100 8.91 -13.34 -1.85
C CYS A 100 9.27 -14.45 -2.83
N PRO A 101 9.52 -15.68 -2.36
CA PRO A 101 9.79 -16.82 -3.23
C PRO A 101 8.52 -17.47 -3.78
N TYR A 102 7.35 -17.01 -3.36
CA TYR A 102 6.05 -17.60 -3.67
C TYR A 102 5.22 -16.74 -4.62
N VAL A 103 5.85 -15.77 -5.27
CA VAL A 103 5.19 -14.96 -6.32
C VAL A 103 4.97 -15.79 -7.59
N PRO A 104 3.99 -15.45 -8.44
CA PRO A 104 3.84 -16.11 -9.73
C PRO A 104 5.17 -16.15 -10.52
N PRO A 105 5.53 -17.26 -11.15
CA PRO A 105 4.70 -18.43 -11.50
C PRO A 105 4.62 -19.53 -10.42
N HIS A 106 5.02 -19.28 -9.20
CA HIS A 106 4.86 -20.24 -8.10
C HIS A 106 3.36 -20.53 -7.88
N GLU A 107 3.02 -21.79 -7.58
CA GLU A 107 1.64 -22.27 -7.42
C GLU A 107 0.82 -21.54 -6.33
N TRP A 108 1.49 -20.92 -5.37
CA TRP A 108 0.82 -20.11 -4.33
C TRP A 108 0.45 -18.70 -4.82
N GLU A 109 1.00 -18.25 -5.91
CA GLU A 109 0.67 -16.98 -6.57
C GLU A 109 0.55 -15.78 -5.62
N ILE A 110 1.46 -15.64 -4.65
CA ILE A 110 1.41 -14.59 -3.65
C ILE A 110 1.71 -13.23 -4.29
N ASP A 111 0.73 -12.35 -4.34
CA ASP A 111 0.92 -10.94 -4.72
C ASP A 111 0.43 -10.01 -3.59
N PHE A 112 1.24 -9.89 -2.54
CA PHE A 112 0.91 -9.06 -1.38
C PHE A 112 0.63 -7.59 -1.74
N PRO A 113 1.42 -6.89 -2.60
CA PRO A 113 1.13 -5.51 -2.97
C PRO A 113 -0.22 -5.33 -3.67
N HIS A 114 -0.58 -6.22 -4.60
CA HIS A 114 -1.89 -6.16 -5.27
C HIS A 114 -3.05 -6.45 -4.32
N LEU A 115 -2.87 -7.37 -3.38
CA LEU A 115 -3.82 -7.63 -2.32
C LEU A 115 -4.04 -6.41 -1.43
N MET A 116 -2.97 -5.73 -1.01
CA MET A 116 -3.05 -4.48 -0.22
C MET A 116 -3.69 -3.34 -1.03
N LEU A 117 -3.40 -3.25 -2.33
CA LEU A 117 -4.06 -2.28 -3.21
C LEU A 117 -5.58 -2.52 -3.27
N ARG A 118 -5.99 -3.78 -3.39
CA ARG A 118 -7.41 -4.18 -3.34
C ARG A 118 -8.06 -3.77 -2.01
N GLY A 119 -7.39 -4.02 -0.86
CA GLY A 119 -7.86 -3.58 0.45
C GLY A 119 -8.03 -2.06 0.54
N LYS A 120 -7.06 -1.27 0.03
CA LYS A 120 -7.17 0.19 -0.04
C LYS A 120 -8.34 0.64 -0.94
N ALA A 121 -8.58 -0.04 -2.05
CA ALA A 121 -9.71 0.25 -2.94
C ALA A 121 -11.07 0.00 -2.26
N ILE A 122 -11.21 -1.12 -1.52
CA ILE A 122 -12.40 -1.43 -0.74
C ILE A 122 -12.64 -0.38 0.35
N LYS A 123 -11.59 0.00 1.10
CA LYS A 123 -11.68 1.09 2.10
C LYS A 123 -12.11 2.41 1.47
N ASN A 124 -11.61 2.74 0.28
CA ASN A 124 -12.00 3.94 -0.46
C ASN A 124 -13.47 3.89 -0.91
N SER A 125 -13.93 2.76 -1.42
CA SER A 125 -15.32 2.59 -1.86
C SER A 125 -16.31 2.80 -0.71
N LYS A 126 -15.95 2.43 0.51
CA LYS A 126 -16.74 2.65 1.74
C LYS A 126 -16.63 4.05 2.32
N LYS A 127 -15.95 4.99 1.65
CA LYS A 127 -15.71 6.37 2.13
C LYS A 127 -14.99 6.44 3.49
N LYS A 128 -14.25 5.43 3.87
CA LYS A 128 -13.46 5.39 5.11
C LYS A 128 -12.16 6.21 5.05
N ILE A 129 -11.96 7.01 3.99
CA ILE A 129 -10.76 7.85 3.83
C ILE A 129 -10.94 9.16 4.58
N SER A 130 -9.93 9.55 5.34
CA SER A 130 -9.91 10.84 6.04
C SER A 130 -9.95 12.01 5.05
N PHE A 131 -10.55 13.14 5.46
CA PHE A 131 -10.56 14.35 4.65
C PHE A 131 -9.13 14.81 4.28
N ARG A 132 -8.19 14.70 5.23
CA ARG A 132 -6.78 14.99 5.00
C ARG A 132 -6.20 14.18 3.85
N ASP A 133 -6.41 12.86 3.88
CA ASP A 133 -5.84 11.95 2.88
C ASP A 133 -6.47 12.17 1.50
N LYS A 134 -7.76 12.49 1.47
CA LYS A 134 -8.46 12.86 0.24
C LYS A 134 -7.89 14.13 -0.38
N VAL A 135 -7.61 15.15 0.44
CA VAL A 135 -6.99 16.40 -0.04
C VAL A 135 -5.57 16.13 -0.53
N LEU A 136 -4.74 15.42 0.25
CA LEU A 136 -3.36 15.13 -0.12
C LEU A 136 -3.24 14.25 -1.38
N ALA A 137 -4.19 13.35 -1.60
CA ALA A 137 -4.25 12.52 -2.81
C ALA A 137 -4.73 13.30 -4.06
N SER A 138 -5.37 14.45 -3.89
CA SER A 138 -5.87 15.28 -5.00
C SER A 138 -4.77 16.14 -5.63
N THR A 139 -3.67 15.51 -6.06
CA THR A 139 -2.46 16.17 -6.55
C THR A 139 -2.71 17.11 -7.75
N ASP A 140 -3.56 16.70 -8.67
CA ASP A 140 -3.95 17.51 -9.84
C ASP A 140 -4.66 18.82 -9.45
N MET A 141 -5.61 18.71 -8.51
CA MET A 141 -6.34 19.86 -8.02
C MET A 141 -5.40 20.81 -7.27
N LEU A 142 -4.60 20.29 -6.36
CA LEU A 142 -3.61 21.05 -5.59
C LEU A 142 -2.56 21.68 -6.52
N GLY A 143 -2.08 20.93 -7.50
CA GLY A 143 -1.13 21.43 -8.50
C GLY A 143 -1.71 22.60 -9.30
N LYS A 144 -2.91 22.47 -9.85
CA LYS A 144 -3.58 23.54 -10.61
C LYS A 144 -3.84 24.79 -9.77
N MET A 145 -4.24 24.60 -8.50
CA MET A 145 -4.57 25.70 -7.59
C MET A 145 -3.31 26.43 -7.10
N PHE A 146 -2.27 25.70 -6.72
CA PHE A 146 -1.07 26.26 -6.07
C PHE A 146 0.07 26.58 -7.04
N SER A 147 -0.01 26.23 -8.33
CA SER A 147 0.99 26.58 -9.33
C SER A 147 0.83 27.97 -9.95
N ARG A 148 -0.15 28.77 -9.52
CA ARG A 148 -0.26 30.17 -9.94
C ARG A 148 0.83 31.01 -9.28
N TYR A 149 1.46 31.91 -10.03
CA TYR A 149 2.68 32.63 -9.63
C TYR A 149 2.63 33.22 -8.20
N PHE A 150 1.61 34.02 -7.90
CA PHE A 150 1.46 34.62 -6.57
C PHE A 150 1.10 33.57 -5.49
N VAL A 151 0.28 32.58 -5.82
CA VAL A 151 -0.16 31.54 -4.90
C VAL A 151 1.00 30.61 -4.53
N SER A 152 1.82 30.22 -5.50
CA SER A 152 2.98 29.35 -5.24
C SER A 152 3.98 29.98 -4.29
N THR A 153 4.27 31.28 -4.46
CA THR A 153 5.16 32.03 -3.57
C THR A 153 4.60 32.08 -2.13
N PHE A 154 3.32 32.39 -2.01
CA PHE A 154 2.64 32.47 -0.72
C PHE A 154 2.61 31.10 -0.01
N VAL A 155 2.19 30.04 -0.70
CA VAL A 155 2.14 28.68 -0.14
C VAL A 155 3.55 28.20 0.27
N ASN A 156 4.57 28.44 -0.54
CA ASN A 156 5.93 28.07 -0.22
C ASN A 156 6.47 28.84 1.00
N PHE A 157 6.10 30.13 1.16
CA PHE A 157 6.44 30.89 2.35
C PHE A 157 5.84 30.25 3.61
N PHE A 158 4.54 29.90 3.60
CA PHE A 158 3.90 29.25 4.73
C PHE A 158 4.47 27.85 4.99
N ASN A 159 4.74 27.06 3.95
CA ASN A 159 5.34 25.74 4.09
C ASN A 159 6.71 25.77 4.76
N ASN A 160 7.45 26.86 4.64
CA ASN A 160 8.77 27.06 5.27
C ASN A 160 8.67 27.71 6.66
N ASN A 161 7.51 28.27 7.05
CA ASN A 161 7.34 28.96 8.31
C ASN A 161 7.18 27.96 9.47
N LYS A 162 8.04 28.07 10.50
CA LYS A 162 8.03 27.17 11.66
C LYS A 162 6.71 27.17 12.45
N VAL A 163 6.05 28.31 12.54
CA VAL A 163 4.77 28.44 13.27
C VAL A 163 3.65 27.71 12.52
N PHE A 164 3.58 27.93 11.19
CA PHE A 164 2.60 27.26 10.35
C PHE A 164 2.83 25.74 10.32
N ARG A 165 4.08 25.29 10.35
CA ARG A 165 4.44 23.87 10.44
C ARG A 165 3.91 23.22 11.73
N LYS A 166 3.96 23.92 12.87
CA LYS A 166 3.34 23.45 14.13
C LYS A 166 1.81 23.35 14.00
N LEU A 167 1.17 24.25 13.26
CA LEU A 167 -0.26 24.18 13.00
C LEU A 167 -0.61 22.94 12.15
N LEU A 168 0.19 22.64 11.11
CA LEU A 168 0.00 21.46 10.27
C LEU A 168 0.14 20.14 11.03
N GLU A 169 0.89 20.11 12.14
CA GLU A 169 0.96 18.94 13.04
C GLU A 169 -0.40 18.55 13.61
N LYS A 170 -1.25 19.53 13.93
CA LYS A 170 -2.63 19.26 14.40
C LYS A 170 -3.48 18.57 13.33
N PHE A 171 -3.13 18.70 12.06
CA PHE A 171 -3.77 18.03 10.94
C PHE A 171 -3.03 16.73 10.53
N GLY A 172 -2.09 16.25 11.36
CA GLY A 172 -1.38 15.01 11.14
C GLY A 172 -0.24 15.09 10.11
N ILE A 173 0.26 16.30 9.80
CA ILE A 173 1.44 16.52 8.95
C ILE A 173 2.61 16.91 9.85
N HIS A 174 3.54 15.98 10.08
CA HIS A 174 4.67 16.22 10.97
C HIS A 174 5.46 17.48 10.57
N ARG A 175 5.88 18.28 11.55
CA ARG A 175 6.57 19.57 11.31
C ARG A 175 7.84 19.46 10.47
N ASN A 176 8.55 18.32 10.52
CA ASN A 176 9.76 18.07 9.74
C ASN A 176 9.49 17.34 8.42
N ALA A 177 8.21 17.00 8.08
CA ALA A 177 7.89 16.37 6.81
C ALA A 177 8.29 17.30 5.65
N LYS A 178 8.96 16.78 4.61
CA LYS A 178 9.27 17.55 3.41
C LYS A 178 8.00 17.71 2.59
N LEU A 179 7.51 18.93 2.49
CA LEU A 179 6.40 19.26 1.59
C LEU A 179 6.95 19.64 0.20
N PRO A 180 6.23 19.31 -0.87
CA PRO A 180 6.64 19.67 -2.22
C PRO A 180 6.66 21.20 -2.38
N LYS A 181 7.66 21.71 -3.11
CA LYS A 181 7.74 23.11 -3.47
C LYS A 181 6.90 23.35 -4.71
N PHE A 182 5.91 24.22 -4.63
CA PHE A 182 5.09 24.59 -5.76
C PHE A 182 5.84 25.58 -6.67
N VAL A 183 5.76 25.34 -7.98
CA VAL A 183 6.38 26.18 -9.02
C VAL A 183 5.33 26.67 -9.97
N SER A 184 5.51 27.88 -10.51
CA SER A 184 4.56 28.48 -11.46
C SER A 184 4.71 27.96 -12.89
N LYS A 185 5.84 27.34 -13.21
CA LYS A 185 6.11 26.77 -14.53
C LYS A 185 5.85 25.26 -14.51
N THR A 186 5.12 24.75 -15.48
CA THR A 186 4.89 23.31 -15.65
C THR A 186 6.13 22.62 -16.22
N ALA A 187 6.26 21.30 -16.03
CA ALA A 187 7.35 20.50 -16.61
C ALA A 187 7.42 20.67 -18.15
N LYS A 188 6.27 20.77 -18.82
CA LYS A 188 6.18 21.02 -20.27
C LYS A 188 6.74 22.40 -20.66
N GLN A 189 6.50 23.44 -19.85
CA GLN A 189 7.08 24.78 -20.08
C GLN A 189 8.57 24.88 -19.80
N LEU A 190 9.11 23.94 -19.02
CA LEU A 190 10.53 23.81 -18.72
C LEU A 190 11.26 22.90 -19.72
N ASN A 191 10.60 22.40 -20.76
CA ASN A 191 11.13 21.44 -21.73
C ASN A 191 11.73 20.17 -21.07
N LEU A 192 11.20 19.78 -19.92
CA LEU A 192 11.64 18.58 -19.19
C LEU A 192 10.91 17.29 -19.65
N THR A 193 10.06 17.41 -20.68
CA THR A 193 9.39 16.27 -21.32
C THR A 193 9.97 16.11 -22.72
N ASN A 194 10.98 15.29 -22.86
CA ASN A 194 11.33 14.64 -24.12
C ASN A 194 10.67 13.29 -24.19
#